data_20b249f62ce5e85a34c75d3dcf585b6d
#
_entry.id   20b249f62ce5e85a34c75d3dcf585b6d
#
_cell.length_a   1.000
_cell.length_b   1.000
_cell.length_c   1.000
_cell.angle_alpha   90.00
_cell.angle_beta   90.00
_cell.angle_gamma   90.00
#
_symmetry.space_group_name_H-M   'P 1'
#
loop_
_entity.id
_entity.type
_entity.pdbx_description
1 polymer ?
#
loop_
_entity_poly.entity_id
_entity_poly.type
_entity_poly.pdbx_seq_one_letter_code
_entity_poly.pdbx_strand_id
1 'polypeptide(L)'
;MSLCINPVCPQPNHPDNDENRFCQSCGSQLELIGRYRVLRLLSDKTGFGKIYEAYQQDSPKILKVLKEELTNDSKALALFQQEANVLQQLNHPGIPQTEGYFPYQTRNNLILHCMVMEKIEGPNLEQWLKQQQNRPISEVQAIAWLKQLLEIIALVHDQKYLHRDIKPSNIMIRPDGQLVLIDFGTAREITGTYLVNGGGITAISSSGYSPLEQMRGQAIPQSDFFALGRTFVFLLTGYQPGELYDPNLDILKWRHHANHVSPLLLDLVDWLISTEVSKRPSNAEEISRRLAELEDQIIGNRANNVNIVEEQKTELVNQITNNNDVILPQEPPKKLPLFSWFTALIVSLLLLWWLALGFRDNKFVALPSDYGQTPVKKGKVDYFPYEEGKDSQGRVAEFNIAVLSVEYKWQLGSTYQIKYNDQTMTLDSLKSNLEQEGIQKIMENPSEIISVGTASCEGNITAEQSRALERSQQIQLLGKKIFSNTPSVKGYRLLNLGQFQRKDCQANQDSTAYQRSIIIIGVKKQAEGVILDEALRDRLDKKPFADFKLDDYSLGAADKFKTIPSNL
;
A
#
# COMPACT_ATOMS: atom_id res chain seq x y z
N MET A 1 -10.96 30.63 -11.80
CA MET A 1 -9.62 31.04 -11.30
C MET A 1 -8.57 30.22 -12.04
N SER A 2 -7.65 30.86 -12.78
CA SER A 2 -6.65 30.16 -13.61
C SER A 2 -5.36 29.98 -12.83
N LEU A 3 -4.91 28.72 -12.72
CA LEU A 3 -3.69 28.34 -12.03
C LEU A 3 -2.51 28.33 -13.00
N CYS A 4 -1.41 28.99 -12.65
CA CYS A 4 -0.13 28.85 -13.34
C CYS A 4 0.57 27.57 -12.89
N ILE A 5 0.96 26.71 -13.84
CA ILE A 5 1.65 25.44 -13.53
C ILE A 5 3.17 25.52 -13.53
N ASN A 6 3.73 26.73 -13.74
CA ASN A 6 5.18 26.94 -13.63
C ASN A 6 5.61 26.72 -12.17
N PRO A 7 6.44 25.71 -11.85
CA PRO A 7 6.77 25.36 -10.47
C PRO A 7 7.54 26.44 -9.71
N VAL A 8 8.23 27.34 -10.43
CA VAL A 8 8.94 28.47 -9.82
C VAL A 8 8.13 29.76 -9.82
N CYS A 9 6.82 29.69 -10.10
CA CYS A 9 5.96 30.87 -10.07
C CYS A 9 5.76 31.35 -8.62
N PRO A 10 6.11 32.63 -8.28
CA PRO A 10 5.95 33.13 -6.92
C PRO A 10 4.49 33.20 -6.46
N GLN A 11 3.55 33.41 -7.38
CA GLN A 11 2.11 33.53 -7.09
C GLN A 11 1.28 32.85 -8.19
N PRO A 12 1.21 31.50 -8.18
CA PRO A 12 0.53 30.74 -9.24
C PRO A 12 -0.98 30.99 -9.31
N ASN A 13 -1.61 31.37 -8.20
CA ASN A 13 -3.06 31.71 -8.08
C ASN A 13 -3.30 33.22 -8.12
N HIS A 14 -2.53 33.97 -8.93
CA HIS A 14 -2.75 35.41 -9.01
C HIS A 14 -4.20 35.72 -9.44
N PRO A 15 -4.91 36.65 -8.76
CA PRO A 15 -6.35 36.92 -9.03
C PRO A 15 -6.64 37.29 -10.48
N ASP A 16 -5.76 38.09 -11.09
CA ASP A 16 -5.94 38.58 -12.45
C ASP A 16 -5.55 37.54 -13.53
N ASN A 17 -5.23 36.30 -13.16
CA ASN A 17 -4.93 35.26 -14.14
C ASN A 17 -6.16 34.84 -14.98
N ASP A 18 -7.38 35.04 -14.49
CA ASP A 18 -8.59 34.52 -15.12
C ASP A 18 -8.85 35.11 -16.52
N GLU A 19 -8.65 36.41 -16.66
CA GLU A 19 -8.90 37.11 -17.91
C GLU A 19 -7.66 37.27 -18.78
N ASN A 20 -6.52 36.81 -18.30
CA ASN A 20 -5.24 37.00 -18.96
C ASN A 20 -4.71 35.73 -19.64
N ARG A 21 -3.98 35.88 -20.75
CA ARG A 21 -3.29 34.79 -21.43
C ARG A 21 -2.00 34.37 -20.73
N PHE A 22 -1.42 35.29 -19.97
CA PHE A 22 -0.14 35.08 -19.29
C PHE A 22 -0.30 35.30 -17.80
N CYS A 23 0.42 34.51 -17.01
CA CYS A 23 0.46 34.65 -15.56
C CYS A 23 0.97 36.02 -15.16
N GLN A 24 0.22 36.76 -14.37
CA GLN A 24 0.57 38.12 -13.96
C GLN A 24 1.77 38.17 -13.01
N SER A 25 2.13 37.03 -12.41
CA SER A 25 3.27 36.92 -11.51
C SER A 25 4.57 36.55 -12.25
N CYS A 26 4.56 35.51 -13.11
CA CYS A 26 5.79 34.99 -13.74
C CYS A 26 5.81 35.11 -15.26
N GLY A 27 4.72 35.51 -15.91
CA GLY A 27 4.64 35.69 -17.37
C GLY A 27 4.54 34.38 -18.17
N SER A 28 4.40 33.22 -17.53
CA SER A 28 4.18 31.96 -18.24
C SER A 28 2.78 31.91 -18.84
N GLN A 29 2.61 31.24 -19.98
CA GLN A 29 1.32 31.13 -20.65
C GLN A 29 0.34 30.32 -19.78
N LEU A 30 -0.89 30.80 -19.61
CA LEU A 30 -1.92 30.14 -18.80
C LEU A 30 -2.77 29.18 -19.62
N GLU A 31 -2.87 29.39 -20.94
CA GLU A 31 -3.57 28.53 -21.87
C GLU A 31 -2.57 27.61 -22.56
N LEU A 32 -2.44 26.39 -22.03
CA LEU A 32 -1.45 25.42 -22.50
C LEU A 32 -1.77 25.01 -23.93
N ILE A 33 -0.78 25.09 -24.81
CA ILE A 33 -0.86 24.85 -26.27
C ILE A 33 -2.10 25.50 -26.95
N GLY A 34 -2.58 26.62 -26.38
CA GLY A 34 -3.76 27.34 -26.89
C GLY A 34 -5.08 26.61 -26.73
N ARG A 35 -5.18 25.64 -25.81
CA ARG A 35 -6.36 24.76 -25.66
C ARG A 35 -6.79 24.53 -24.22
N TYR A 36 -5.86 24.37 -23.27
CA TYR A 36 -6.18 23.90 -21.92
C TYR A 36 -5.83 24.95 -20.87
N ARG A 37 -6.80 25.29 -20.05
CA ARG A 37 -6.64 26.22 -18.95
C ARG A 37 -6.76 25.46 -17.62
N VAL A 38 -5.72 25.56 -16.78
CA VAL A 38 -5.65 24.84 -15.51
C VAL A 38 -6.41 25.59 -14.43
N LEU A 39 -7.25 24.87 -13.69
CA LEU A 39 -8.08 25.44 -12.63
C LEU A 39 -7.44 25.26 -11.24
N ARG A 40 -7.07 24.03 -10.89
CA ARG A 40 -6.52 23.71 -9.57
C ARG A 40 -5.71 22.42 -9.58
N LEU A 41 -4.84 22.29 -8.59
CA LEU A 41 -4.15 21.04 -8.27
C LEU A 41 -5.12 20.10 -7.56
N LEU A 42 -5.23 18.87 -8.03
CA LEU A 42 -6.04 17.81 -7.40
C LEU A 42 -5.17 16.90 -6.53
N SER A 43 -3.94 16.57 -6.99
CA SER A 43 -3.00 15.74 -6.24
C SER A 43 -1.56 15.96 -6.69
N ASP A 44 -0.64 16.01 -5.74
CA ASP A 44 0.81 15.97 -5.90
C ASP A 44 1.45 14.70 -5.31
N LYS A 45 0.61 13.81 -4.77
CA LYS A 45 1.01 12.60 -4.04
C LYS A 45 1.22 11.38 -4.93
N THR A 46 1.02 11.50 -6.25
CA THR A 46 1.29 10.40 -7.18
C THR A 46 2.80 10.21 -7.39
N GLY A 47 3.23 8.98 -7.70
CA GLY A 47 4.67 8.65 -7.79
C GLY A 47 5.41 9.50 -8.85
N PHE A 48 4.80 9.71 -10.02
CA PHE A 48 5.48 10.30 -11.18
C PHE A 48 4.99 11.70 -11.56
N GLY A 49 3.76 12.07 -11.22
CA GLY A 49 3.13 13.28 -11.73
C GLY A 49 2.33 14.08 -10.73
N LYS A 50 2.07 15.32 -11.06
CA LYS A 50 1.07 16.17 -10.42
C LYS A 50 -0.22 16.11 -11.24
N ILE A 51 -1.34 15.98 -10.60
CA ILE A 51 -2.67 15.88 -11.24
C ILE A 51 -3.41 17.20 -11.04
N TYR A 52 -3.83 17.80 -12.13
CA TYR A 52 -4.59 19.04 -12.13
C TYR A 52 -5.94 18.85 -12.79
N GLU A 53 -6.91 19.62 -12.33
CA GLU A 53 -8.13 19.87 -13.08
C GLU A 53 -7.89 21.01 -14.08
N ALA A 54 -8.23 20.74 -15.33
CA ALA A 54 -8.12 21.70 -16.42
C ALA A 54 -9.40 21.74 -17.24
N TYR A 55 -9.55 22.75 -18.08
CA TYR A 55 -10.67 22.90 -18.96
C TYR A 55 -10.21 23.14 -20.40
N GLN A 56 -10.89 22.53 -21.33
CA GLN A 56 -10.86 22.88 -22.74
C GLN A 56 -12.24 23.51 -23.05
N GLN A 57 -12.28 24.83 -23.18
CA GLN A 57 -13.55 25.57 -23.17
C GLN A 57 -14.35 25.22 -21.92
N ASP A 58 -15.57 24.65 -22.05
CA ASP A 58 -16.41 24.23 -20.93
C ASP A 58 -16.26 22.74 -20.56
N SER A 59 -15.39 22.00 -21.27
CA SER A 59 -15.20 20.58 -21.03
C SER A 59 -14.12 20.34 -19.96
N PRO A 60 -14.45 19.73 -18.81
CA PRO A 60 -13.48 19.42 -17.78
C PRO A 60 -12.54 18.30 -18.21
N LYS A 61 -11.26 18.44 -17.86
CA LYS A 61 -10.18 17.53 -18.20
C LYS A 61 -9.29 17.28 -16.98
N ILE A 62 -8.56 16.17 -17.01
CA ILE A 62 -7.43 15.93 -16.14
C ILE A 62 -6.15 16.26 -16.93
N LEU A 63 -5.33 17.11 -16.34
CA LEU A 63 -3.96 17.36 -16.79
C LEU A 63 -3.00 16.69 -15.82
N LYS A 64 -2.27 15.69 -16.30
CA LYS A 64 -1.16 15.05 -15.59
C LYS A 64 0.13 15.70 -16.05
N VAL A 65 0.96 16.15 -15.10
CA VAL A 65 2.25 16.81 -15.37
C VAL A 65 3.34 16.03 -14.67
N LEU A 66 4.37 15.60 -15.42
CA LEU A 66 5.53 14.92 -14.84
C LEU A 66 6.19 15.84 -13.80
N LYS A 67 6.57 15.30 -12.64
CA LYS A 67 7.25 16.07 -11.59
C LYS A 67 8.58 16.64 -12.10
N GLU A 68 8.90 17.85 -11.68
CA GLU A 68 10.06 18.60 -12.15
C GLU A 68 11.38 17.86 -11.90
N GLU A 69 11.49 17.20 -10.75
CA GLU A 69 12.66 16.41 -10.38
C GLU A 69 12.89 15.20 -11.28
N LEU A 70 11.85 14.75 -12.00
CA LEU A 70 11.88 13.62 -12.94
C LEU A 70 12.03 14.04 -14.41
N THR A 71 12.00 15.32 -14.72
CA THR A 71 12.07 15.84 -16.09
C THR A 71 13.37 15.45 -16.80
N ASN A 72 14.47 15.33 -16.06
CA ASN A 72 15.78 14.94 -16.57
C ASN A 72 16.04 13.42 -16.47
N ASP A 73 15.11 12.66 -15.91
CA ASP A 73 15.18 11.19 -15.87
C ASP A 73 14.56 10.64 -17.17
N SER A 74 15.42 10.19 -18.08
CA SER A 74 15.00 9.65 -19.39
C SER A 74 14.04 8.46 -19.25
N LYS A 75 14.18 7.67 -18.18
CA LYS A 75 13.32 6.50 -17.91
C LYS A 75 11.94 6.94 -17.42
N ALA A 76 11.88 7.92 -16.51
CA ALA A 76 10.61 8.47 -16.02
C ALA A 76 9.85 9.15 -17.17
N LEU A 77 10.54 9.88 -18.02
CA LEU A 77 9.96 10.51 -19.21
C LEU A 77 9.43 9.46 -20.19
N ALA A 78 10.22 8.42 -20.48
CA ALA A 78 9.79 7.33 -21.38
C ALA A 78 8.53 6.62 -20.85
N LEU A 79 8.46 6.34 -19.54
CA LEU A 79 7.28 5.73 -18.90
C LEU A 79 6.05 6.67 -18.97
N PHE A 80 6.24 7.97 -18.78
CA PHE A 80 5.17 8.95 -18.88
C PHE A 80 4.61 9.07 -20.31
N GLN A 81 5.48 9.05 -21.31
CA GLN A 81 5.08 9.02 -22.71
C GLN A 81 4.42 7.69 -23.10
N GLN A 82 4.92 6.56 -22.57
CA GLN A 82 4.32 5.24 -22.78
C GLN A 82 2.90 5.20 -22.22
N GLU A 83 2.62 5.75 -21.04
CA GLU A 83 1.26 5.84 -20.49
C GLU A 83 0.31 6.55 -21.46
N ALA A 84 0.71 7.68 -22.02
CA ALA A 84 -0.09 8.41 -23.00
C ALA A 84 -0.35 7.55 -24.27
N ASN A 85 0.69 6.87 -24.78
CA ASN A 85 0.59 6.02 -25.96
C ASN A 85 -0.34 4.81 -25.72
N VAL A 86 -0.26 4.17 -24.55
CA VAL A 86 -1.14 3.05 -24.17
C VAL A 86 -2.60 3.52 -24.14
N LEU A 87 -2.88 4.62 -23.47
CA LEU A 87 -4.23 5.16 -23.39
C LEU A 87 -4.79 5.55 -24.78
N GLN A 88 -3.98 6.01 -25.71
CA GLN A 88 -4.43 6.31 -27.08
C GLN A 88 -4.83 5.08 -27.88
N GLN A 89 -4.26 3.92 -27.56
CA GLN A 89 -4.57 2.65 -28.24
C GLN A 89 -5.79 1.95 -27.65
N LEU A 90 -6.17 2.29 -26.41
CA LEU A 90 -7.25 1.66 -25.68
C LEU A 90 -8.54 2.49 -25.84
N ASN A 91 -9.52 1.97 -26.58
CA ASN A 91 -10.82 2.63 -26.74
C ASN A 91 -11.92 1.78 -26.08
N HIS A 92 -12.33 2.16 -24.86
CA HIS A 92 -13.34 1.45 -24.08
C HIS A 92 -14.01 2.42 -23.08
N PRO A 93 -15.33 2.35 -22.82
CA PRO A 93 -16.01 3.25 -21.87
C PRO A 93 -15.48 3.17 -20.43
N GLY A 94 -14.84 2.05 -20.08
CA GLY A 94 -14.18 1.81 -18.79
C GLY A 94 -12.70 2.24 -18.74
N ILE A 95 -12.20 3.00 -19.73
CA ILE A 95 -10.83 3.54 -19.79
C ILE A 95 -10.92 5.02 -20.14
N PRO A 96 -10.20 5.92 -19.42
CA PRO A 96 -10.24 7.34 -19.73
C PRO A 96 -9.73 7.63 -21.15
N GLN A 97 -10.48 8.41 -21.93
CA GLN A 97 -9.99 8.88 -23.21
C GLN A 97 -8.87 9.88 -23.02
N THR A 98 -7.76 9.73 -23.75
CA THR A 98 -6.65 10.67 -23.72
C THR A 98 -6.60 11.51 -24.97
N GLU A 99 -6.25 12.79 -24.83
CA GLU A 99 -5.97 13.69 -25.94
C GLU A 99 -4.47 13.73 -26.28
N GLY A 100 -3.67 12.95 -25.54
CA GLY A 100 -2.26 12.70 -25.80
C GLY A 100 -1.29 13.49 -24.91
N TYR A 101 -0.03 13.33 -25.24
CA TYR A 101 1.11 13.94 -24.58
C TYR A 101 1.58 15.18 -25.36
N PHE A 102 2.03 16.22 -24.63
CA PHE A 102 2.71 17.37 -25.19
C PHE A 102 3.72 17.99 -24.21
N PRO A 103 4.84 18.54 -24.70
CA PRO A 103 5.73 19.38 -23.90
C PRO A 103 5.15 20.80 -23.78
N TYR A 104 5.28 21.41 -22.61
CA TYR A 104 4.91 22.79 -22.37
C TYR A 104 6.11 23.56 -21.83
N GLN A 105 6.50 24.64 -22.53
CA GLN A 105 7.63 25.48 -22.12
C GLN A 105 7.14 26.66 -21.28
N THR A 106 7.69 26.80 -20.08
CA THR A 106 7.42 27.93 -19.19
C THR A 106 8.23 29.17 -19.60
N ARG A 107 7.92 30.34 -19.04
CA ARG A 107 8.64 31.60 -19.32
C ARG A 107 10.13 31.51 -19.02
N ASN A 108 10.55 30.75 -18.04
CA ASN A 108 11.95 30.53 -17.64
C ASN A 108 12.62 29.36 -18.39
N ASN A 109 12.09 28.97 -19.55
CA ASN A 109 12.57 27.88 -20.40
C ASN A 109 12.56 26.48 -19.80
N LEU A 110 11.86 26.26 -18.66
CA LEU A 110 11.63 24.92 -18.14
C LEU A 110 10.60 24.20 -19.01
N ILE A 111 10.91 22.99 -19.44
CA ILE A 111 9.98 22.14 -20.20
C ILE A 111 9.25 21.25 -19.22
N LEU A 112 7.93 21.35 -19.17
CA LEU A 112 7.05 20.46 -18.45
C LEU A 112 6.43 19.45 -19.41
N HIS A 113 6.43 18.18 -19.02
CA HIS A 113 5.83 17.11 -19.81
C HIS A 113 4.40 16.87 -19.33
N CYS A 114 3.45 17.07 -20.22
CA CYS A 114 2.02 17.11 -19.94
C CYS A 114 1.26 16.03 -20.70
N MET A 115 0.23 15.47 -20.07
CA MET A 115 -0.74 14.58 -20.70
C MET A 115 -2.14 15.02 -20.30
N VAL A 116 -3.06 15.10 -21.26
CA VAL A 116 -4.45 15.47 -21.02
C VAL A 116 -5.33 14.26 -21.29
N MET A 117 -6.26 14.03 -20.37
CA MET A 117 -7.25 12.95 -20.46
C MET A 117 -8.61 13.40 -19.96
N GLU A 118 -9.60 12.58 -20.22
CA GLU A 118 -10.96 12.72 -19.72
C GLU A 118 -10.97 12.84 -18.19
N LYS A 119 -11.77 13.77 -17.66
CA LYS A 119 -12.09 13.79 -16.24
C LYS A 119 -13.28 12.89 -15.99
N ILE A 120 -13.05 11.81 -15.24
CA ILE A 120 -14.12 10.90 -14.82
C ILE A 120 -14.89 11.53 -13.66
N GLU A 121 -16.20 11.71 -13.85
CA GLU A 121 -17.07 12.18 -12.78
C GLU A 121 -17.42 11.02 -11.84
N GLY A 122 -17.35 11.28 -10.52
CA GLY A 122 -17.66 10.33 -9.46
C GLY A 122 -16.47 10.00 -8.56
N PRO A 123 -16.70 9.23 -7.50
CA PRO A 123 -15.64 8.78 -6.58
C PRO A 123 -14.89 7.57 -7.13
N ASN A 124 -13.69 7.28 -6.60
CA ASN A 124 -13.10 5.96 -6.76
C ASN A 124 -13.77 4.96 -5.79
N LEU A 125 -13.55 3.65 -6.01
CA LEU A 125 -14.23 2.61 -5.23
C LEU A 125 -13.85 2.61 -3.75
N GLU A 126 -12.66 3.08 -3.38
CA GLU A 126 -12.27 3.27 -1.98
C GLU A 126 -13.08 4.39 -1.33
N GLN A 127 -13.20 5.54 -1.99
CA GLN A 127 -14.01 6.65 -1.55
C GLN A 127 -15.50 6.30 -1.55
N TRP A 128 -15.96 5.60 -2.58
CA TRP A 128 -17.35 5.15 -2.69
C TRP A 128 -17.72 4.24 -1.52
N LEU A 129 -16.91 3.21 -1.22
CA LEU A 129 -17.17 2.29 -0.11
C LEU A 129 -17.15 3.03 1.24
N LYS A 130 -16.23 3.97 1.42
CA LYS A 130 -16.18 4.83 2.61
C LYS A 130 -17.44 5.68 2.77
N GLN A 131 -17.99 6.22 1.68
CA GLN A 131 -19.28 6.94 1.66
C GLN A 131 -20.44 6.02 2.07
N GLN A 132 -20.36 4.72 1.75
CA GLN A 132 -21.29 3.69 2.20
C GLN A 132 -20.99 3.17 3.63
N GLN A 133 -20.17 3.89 4.43
CA GLN A 133 -19.76 3.48 5.78
C GLN A 133 -19.02 2.13 5.81
N ASN A 134 -18.25 1.83 4.79
CA ASN A 134 -17.54 0.57 4.55
C ASN A 134 -18.47 -0.67 4.55
N ARG A 135 -19.74 -0.50 4.21
CA ARG A 135 -20.66 -1.63 4.03
C ARG A 135 -20.25 -2.45 2.80
N PRO A 136 -20.06 -3.75 2.96
CA PRO A 136 -19.73 -4.62 1.83
C PRO A 136 -20.76 -4.54 0.70
N ILE A 137 -20.29 -4.69 -0.54
CA ILE A 137 -21.17 -4.76 -1.70
C ILE A 137 -21.93 -6.10 -1.74
N SER A 138 -23.09 -6.09 -2.36
CA SER A 138 -23.86 -7.33 -2.58
C SER A 138 -23.20 -8.23 -3.62
N GLU A 139 -23.53 -9.52 -3.59
CA GLU A 139 -23.06 -10.51 -4.58
C GLU A 139 -23.42 -10.11 -6.02
N VAL A 140 -24.65 -9.62 -6.23
CA VAL A 140 -25.12 -9.15 -7.56
C VAL A 140 -24.26 -7.99 -8.06
N GLN A 141 -23.95 -7.05 -7.19
CA GLN A 141 -23.11 -5.91 -7.53
C GLN A 141 -21.65 -6.35 -7.79
N ALA A 142 -21.15 -7.31 -7.02
CA ALA A 142 -19.82 -7.87 -7.22
C ALA A 142 -19.69 -8.54 -8.58
N ILE A 143 -20.66 -9.37 -8.98
CA ILE A 143 -20.69 -10.03 -10.27
C ILE A 143 -20.72 -9.00 -11.42
N ALA A 144 -21.61 -8.00 -11.32
CA ALA A 144 -21.73 -6.97 -12.35
C ALA A 144 -20.43 -6.15 -12.50
N TRP A 145 -19.76 -5.82 -11.39
CA TRP A 145 -18.51 -5.08 -11.41
C TRP A 145 -17.31 -5.92 -11.86
N LEU A 146 -17.28 -7.23 -11.49
CA LEU A 146 -16.27 -8.15 -12.00
C LEU A 146 -16.33 -8.25 -13.53
N LYS A 147 -17.53 -8.37 -14.11
CA LYS A 147 -17.71 -8.41 -15.58
C LYS A 147 -17.11 -7.17 -16.24
N GLN A 148 -17.47 -5.97 -15.78
CA GLN A 148 -16.94 -4.73 -16.35
C GLN A 148 -15.42 -4.64 -16.26
N LEU A 149 -14.82 -5.01 -15.13
CA LEU A 149 -13.37 -4.94 -14.94
C LEU A 149 -12.64 -6.01 -15.76
N LEU A 150 -13.23 -7.20 -15.92
CA LEU A 150 -12.66 -8.25 -16.76
C LEU A 150 -12.64 -7.87 -18.25
N GLU A 151 -13.68 -7.19 -18.75
CA GLU A 151 -13.69 -6.65 -20.13
C GLU A 151 -12.57 -5.63 -20.34
N ILE A 152 -12.35 -4.74 -19.38
CA ILE A 152 -11.27 -3.74 -19.42
C ILE A 152 -9.88 -4.44 -19.39
N ILE A 153 -9.69 -5.38 -18.45
CA ILE A 153 -8.41 -6.09 -18.29
C ILE A 153 -8.13 -6.98 -19.52
N ALA A 154 -9.15 -7.65 -20.07
CA ALA A 154 -9.00 -8.42 -21.30
C ALA A 154 -8.49 -7.55 -22.46
N LEU A 155 -9.11 -6.38 -22.66
CA LEU A 155 -8.67 -5.43 -23.70
C LEU A 155 -7.21 -4.98 -23.49
N VAL A 156 -6.82 -4.67 -22.24
CA VAL A 156 -5.44 -4.28 -21.90
C VAL A 156 -4.45 -5.42 -22.22
N HIS A 157 -4.78 -6.66 -21.83
CA HIS A 157 -3.94 -7.82 -22.07
C HIS A 157 -3.86 -8.21 -23.57
N ASP A 158 -4.94 -8.05 -24.32
CA ASP A 158 -4.97 -8.29 -25.78
C ASP A 158 -4.06 -7.33 -26.53
N GLN A 159 -3.96 -6.08 -26.07
CA GLN A 159 -3.00 -5.11 -26.57
C GLN A 159 -1.57 -5.33 -26.03
N LYS A 160 -1.33 -6.46 -25.34
CA LYS A 160 -0.03 -6.86 -24.80
C LYS A 160 0.50 -5.92 -23.70
N TYR A 161 -0.38 -5.30 -22.93
CA TYR A 161 -0.04 -4.51 -21.77
C TYR A 161 -0.52 -5.18 -20.48
N LEU A 162 0.13 -4.84 -19.35
CA LEU A 162 -0.29 -5.17 -17.99
C LEU A 162 -0.55 -3.86 -17.25
N HIS A 163 -1.63 -3.79 -16.48
CA HIS A 163 -1.95 -2.58 -15.70
C HIS A 163 -1.04 -2.41 -14.47
N ARG A 164 -0.85 -3.49 -13.69
CA ARG A 164 0.07 -3.62 -12.55
C ARG A 164 -0.25 -2.79 -11.30
N ASP A 165 -1.32 -1.99 -11.32
CA ASP A 165 -1.76 -1.20 -10.16
C ASP A 165 -3.29 -1.20 -9.99
N ILE A 166 -3.90 -2.39 -10.18
CA ILE A 166 -5.35 -2.57 -9.95
C ILE A 166 -5.61 -2.56 -8.45
N LYS A 167 -6.42 -1.59 -8.01
CA LYS A 167 -6.83 -1.39 -6.61
C LYS A 167 -8.05 -0.47 -6.55
N PRO A 168 -8.80 -0.44 -5.44
CA PRO A 168 -10.02 0.37 -5.33
C PRO A 168 -9.82 1.86 -5.60
N SER A 169 -8.68 2.44 -5.23
CA SER A 169 -8.38 3.86 -5.47
C SER A 169 -8.10 4.19 -6.95
N ASN A 170 -7.82 3.19 -7.79
CA ASN A 170 -7.57 3.33 -9.23
C ASN A 170 -8.77 2.88 -10.08
N ILE A 171 -9.92 2.63 -9.48
CA ILE A 171 -11.17 2.31 -10.18
C ILE A 171 -12.19 3.36 -9.80
N MET A 172 -12.62 4.17 -10.74
CA MET A 172 -13.68 5.16 -10.53
C MET A 172 -15.04 4.61 -10.93
N ILE A 173 -16.10 5.12 -10.32
CA ILE A 173 -17.47 4.78 -10.69
C ILE A 173 -18.20 6.04 -11.19
N ARG A 174 -18.69 6.01 -12.43
CA ARG A 174 -19.51 7.08 -13.01
C ARG A 174 -20.91 7.10 -12.38
N PRO A 175 -21.67 8.20 -12.52
CA PRO A 175 -23.04 8.29 -12.01
C PRO A 175 -24.00 7.25 -12.59
N ASP A 176 -23.74 6.75 -13.79
CA ASP A 176 -24.52 5.68 -14.46
C ASP A 176 -24.13 4.26 -14.02
N GLY A 177 -23.13 4.13 -13.13
CA GLY A 177 -22.63 2.84 -12.63
C GLY A 177 -21.51 2.21 -13.46
N GLN A 178 -21.05 2.85 -14.53
CA GLN A 178 -19.92 2.41 -15.31
C GLN A 178 -18.62 2.54 -14.51
N LEU A 179 -17.86 1.45 -14.39
CA LEU A 179 -16.52 1.46 -13.78
C LEU A 179 -15.48 1.91 -14.80
N VAL A 180 -14.52 2.69 -14.34
CA VAL A 180 -13.42 3.21 -15.14
C VAL A 180 -12.10 2.92 -14.42
N LEU A 181 -11.24 2.14 -15.06
CA LEU A 181 -9.89 1.85 -14.57
C LEU A 181 -8.97 3.00 -14.98
N ILE A 182 -8.31 3.63 -14.00
CA ILE A 182 -7.46 4.80 -14.18
C ILE A 182 -6.01 4.51 -13.78
N ASP A 183 -5.09 5.42 -14.14
CA ASP A 183 -3.67 5.40 -13.78
C ASP A 183 -2.88 4.23 -14.42
N PHE A 184 -2.66 4.35 -15.73
CA PHE A 184 -1.85 3.43 -16.54
C PHE A 184 -0.34 3.73 -16.46
N GLY A 185 0.12 4.59 -15.54
CA GLY A 185 1.52 4.99 -15.38
C GLY A 185 2.47 3.86 -15.01
N THR A 186 1.93 2.71 -14.62
CA THR A 186 2.66 1.48 -14.36
C THR A 186 2.51 0.43 -15.45
N ALA A 187 1.66 0.69 -16.46
CA ALA A 187 1.39 -0.25 -17.55
C ALA A 187 2.67 -0.55 -18.34
N ARG A 188 2.89 -1.82 -18.65
CA ARG A 188 4.04 -2.29 -19.43
C ARG A 188 3.62 -3.30 -20.48
N GLU A 189 4.34 -3.24 -21.62
CA GLU A 189 4.22 -4.22 -22.68
C GLU A 189 4.65 -5.60 -22.21
N ILE A 190 3.88 -6.63 -22.57
CA ILE A 190 4.21 -8.05 -22.38
C ILE A 190 5.24 -8.44 -23.44
N THR A 191 6.50 -8.06 -23.23
CA THR A 191 7.57 -8.50 -24.11
C THR A 191 8.07 -9.86 -23.65
N GLY A 192 8.06 -10.85 -24.56
CA GLY A 192 8.55 -12.22 -24.28
C GLY A 192 10.06 -12.32 -24.01
N THR A 193 10.75 -11.21 -23.90
CA THR A 193 12.18 -11.15 -23.60
C THR A 193 12.34 -10.52 -22.22
N TYR A 194 12.58 -11.34 -21.21
CA TYR A 194 13.10 -10.88 -19.93
C TYR A 194 14.43 -10.19 -20.21
N LEU A 195 14.42 -8.87 -20.34
CA LEU A 195 15.65 -8.09 -20.40
C LEU A 195 16.33 -8.17 -19.04
N VAL A 196 17.17 -9.20 -18.90
CA VAL A 196 18.28 -9.25 -17.97
C VAL A 196 19.32 -8.23 -18.44
N ASN A 197 18.98 -6.96 -18.39
CA ASN A 197 19.92 -5.86 -18.52
C ASN A 197 19.70 -4.92 -17.34
N GLY A 198 20.71 -4.91 -16.48
CA GLY A 198 20.90 -4.22 -15.22
C GLY A 198 20.47 -2.75 -15.06
N GLY A 199 19.26 -2.42 -15.44
CA GLY A 199 18.64 -1.14 -15.18
C GLY A 199 17.53 -1.32 -14.16
N GLY A 200 17.74 -0.85 -12.92
CA GLY A 200 16.83 -0.96 -11.78
C GLY A 200 15.36 -0.77 -12.13
N ILE A 201 14.63 -1.86 -12.15
CA ILE A 201 13.17 -1.85 -12.25
C ILE A 201 12.67 -1.42 -10.88
N THR A 202 12.13 -0.21 -10.78
CA THR A 202 11.33 0.17 -9.62
C THR A 202 10.16 -0.80 -9.55
N ALA A 203 10.20 -1.72 -8.58
CA ALA A 203 9.07 -2.56 -8.25
C ALA A 203 7.96 -1.64 -7.72
N ILE A 204 7.02 -1.27 -8.58
CA ILE A 204 5.82 -0.54 -8.17
C ILE A 204 4.90 -1.61 -7.57
N SER A 205 4.75 -1.58 -6.26
CA SER A 205 3.84 -2.47 -5.56
C SER A 205 2.82 -1.67 -4.77
N SER A 206 1.57 -1.95 -4.99
CA SER A 206 0.49 -1.47 -4.13
C SER A 206 0.30 -2.43 -2.98
N SER A 207 0.49 -1.89 -1.78
CA SER A 207 0.44 -2.61 -0.52
C SER A 207 -0.83 -3.46 -0.39
N GLY A 208 -0.65 -4.76 -0.24
CA GLY A 208 -1.76 -5.73 -0.09
C GLY A 208 -2.45 -6.15 -1.39
N TYR A 209 -2.18 -5.48 -2.53
CA TYR A 209 -2.79 -5.77 -3.84
C TYR A 209 -1.82 -6.42 -4.82
N SER A 210 -0.53 -6.12 -4.75
CA SER A 210 0.48 -6.67 -5.67
C SER A 210 0.97 -8.05 -5.23
N PRO A 211 1.02 -9.05 -6.14
CA PRO A 211 1.57 -10.36 -5.84
C PRO A 211 3.10 -10.37 -5.86
N LEU A 212 3.68 -11.43 -5.32
CA LEU A 212 5.11 -11.55 -5.11
C LEU A 212 5.95 -11.48 -6.40
N GLU A 213 5.49 -12.11 -7.48
CA GLU A 213 6.17 -12.05 -8.78
C GLU A 213 6.24 -10.62 -9.33
N GLN A 214 5.18 -9.81 -9.13
CA GLN A 214 5.20 -8.40 -9.53
C GLN A 214 6.18 -7.59 -8.68
N MET A 215 6.25 -7.84 -7.38
CA MET A 215 7.24 -7.21 -6.49
C MET A 215 8.68 -7.54 -6.90
N ARG A 216 8.89 -8.71 -7.50
CA ARG A 216 10.19 -9.13 -8.06
C ARG A 216 10.45 -8.60 -9.48
N GLY A 217 9.55 -7.77 -10.02
CA GLY A 217 9.69 -7.22 -11.36
C GLY A 217 9.28 -8.18 -12.50
N GLN A 218 8.67 -9.31 -12.17
CA GLN A 218 8.25 -10.38 -13.08
C GLN A 218 6.73 -10.41 -13.24
N ALA A 219 6.08 -9.24 -13.36
CA ALA A 219 4.64 -9.16 -13.54
C ALA A 219 4.20 -9.87 -14.82
N ILE A 220 3.08 -10.58 -14.73
CA ILE A 220 2.43 -11.36 -15.79
C ILE A 220 0.92 -11.09 -15.75
N PRO A 221 0.13 -11.52 -16.75
CA PRO A 221 -1.34 -11.30 -16.73
C PRO A 221 -2.02 -11.77 -15.45
N GLN A 222 -1.58 -12.88 -14.88
CA GLN A 222 -2.09 -13.41 -13.61
C GLN A 222 -1.81 -12.48 -12.41
N SER A 223 -0.87 -11.54 -12.54
CA SER A 223 -0.62 -10.53 -11.48
C SER A 223 -1.74 -9.50 -11.40
N ASP A 224 -2.33 -9.11 -12.55
CA ASP A 224 -3.50 -8.23 -12.60
C ASP A 224 -4.75 -8.94 -12.06
N PHE A 225 -4.92 -10.25 -12.33
CA PHE A 225 -6.03 -11.03 -11.75
C PHE A 225 -5.92 -11.18 -10.24
N PHE A 226 -4.72 -11.33 -9.71
CA PHE A 226 -4.50 -11.33 -8.26
C PHE A 226 -4.90 -9.99 -7.64
N ALA A 227 -4.48 -8.88 -8.24
CA ALA A 227 -4.82 -7.54 -7.78
C ALA A 227 -6.34 -7.26 -7.86
N LEU A 228 -7.00 -7.77 -8.93
CA LEU A 228 -8.45 -7.75 -9.06
C LEU A 228 -9.12 -8.52 -7.92
N GLY A 229 -8.70 -9.75 -7.66
CA GLY A 229 -9.24 -10.56 -6.55
C GLY A 229 -9.08 -9.88 -5.19
N ARG A 230 -7.91 -9.28 -4.91
CA ARG A 230 -7.67 -8.50 -3.69
C ARG A 230 -8.57 -7.25 -3.61
N THR A 231 -8.86 -6.62 -4.73
CA THR A 231 -9.83 -5.52 -4.82
C THR A 231 -11.21 -5.99 -4.41
N PHE A 232 -11.65 -7.17 -4.87
CA PHE A 232 -12.95 -7.73 -4.47
C PHE A 232 -12.99 -8.22 -3.03
N VAL A 233 -11.88 -8.70 -2.47
CA VAL A 233 -11.81 -8.93 -1.01
C VAL A 233 -12.12 -7.66 -0.23
N PHE A 234 -11.53 -6.52 -0.60
CA PHE A 234 -11.85 -5.23 0.03
C PHE A 234 -13.32 -4.84 -0.12
N LEU A 235 -13.86 -4.94 -1.33
CA LEU A 235 -15.24 -4.54 -1.62
C LEU A 235 -16.28 -5.44 -0.93
N LEU A 236 -16.00 -6.74 -0.78
CA LEU A 236 -16.87 -7.74 -0.17
C LEU A 236 -16.75 -7.80 1.36
N THR A 237 -15.72 -7.19 1.94
CA THR A 237 -15.50 -7.24 3.40
C THR A 237 -15.53 -5.86 4.07
N GLY A 238 -15.22 -4.81 3.33
CA GLY A 238 -14.99 -3.47 3.88
C GLY A 238 -13.62 -3.28 4.56
N TYR A 239 -12.79 -4.34 4.62
CA TYR A 239 -11.46 -4.33 5.23
C TYR A 239 -10.35 -4.32 4.18
N GLN A 240 -9.25 -3.62 4.45
CA GLN A 240 -8.07 -3.71 3.59
C GLN A 240 -7.51 -5.14 3.58
N PRO A 241 -7.08 -5.68 2.42
CA PRO A 241 -6.57 -7.05 2.36
C PRO A 241 -5.44 -7.35 3.33
N GLY A 242 -4.59 -6.35 3.64
CA GLY A 242 -3.52 -6.49 4.62
C GLY A 242 -4.01 -6.69 6.06
N GLU A 243 -5.22 -6.24 6.40
CA GLU A 243 -5.81 -6.41 7.73
C GLU A 243 -6.36 -7.83 7.93
N LEU A 244 -6.67 -8.53 6.84
CA LEU A 244 -7.23 -9.88 6.83
C LEU A 244 -6.17 -10.98 6.63
N TYR A 245 -4.91 -10.59 6.47
CA TYR A 245 -3.81 -11.53 6.26
C TYR A 245 -3.36 -12.16 7.59
N ASP A 246 -3.36 -13.49 7.64
CA ASP A 246 -2.79 -14.25 8.76
C ASP A 246 -1.34 -14.63 8.44
N PRO A 247 -0.36 -13.99 9.08
CA PRO A 247 1.04 -14.25 8.81
C PRO A 247 1.52 -15.61 9.29
N ASN A 248 0.79 -16.25 10.24
CA ASN A 248 1.19 -17.57 10.78
C ASN A 248 0.85 -18.70 9.80
N LEU A 249 -0.20 -18.51 9.03
CA LEU A 249 -0.68 -19.51 8.08
C LEU A 249 -0.37 -19.14 6.63
N ASP A 250 0.20 -17.95 6.40
CA ASP A 250 0.41 -17.37 5.06
C ASP A 250 -0.86 -17.36 4.20
N ILE A 251 -2.00 -17.09 4.83
CA ILE A 251 -3.32 -17.06 4.17
C ILE A 251 -4.07 -15.77 4.46
N LEU A 252 -4.97 -15.43 3.56
CA LEU A 252 -5.92 -14.35 3.75
C LEU A 252 -7.21 -14.90 4.38
N LYS A 253 -7.48 -14.54 5.63
CA LYS A 253 -8.69 -14.93 6.37
C LYS A 253 -9.82 -13.93 6.10
N TRP A 254 -10.41 -13.95 4.93
CA TRP A 254 -11.40 -12.96 4.52
C TRP A 254 -12.84 -13.51 4.45
N ARG A 255 -13.04 -14.81 4.18
CA ARG A 255 -14.35 -15.40 3.91
C ARG A 255 -15.37 -15.19 5.03
N HIS A 256 -14.93 -15.24 6.29
CA HIS A 256 -15.82 -15.04 7.44
C HIS A 256 -16.34 -13.59 7.59
N HIS A 257 -15.74 -12.62 6.89
CA HIS A 257 -16.26 -11.26 6.78
C HIS A 257 -17.19 -11.07 5.57
N ALA A 258 -17.36 -12.09 4.72
CA ALA A 258 -18.18 -12.06 3.52
C ALA A 258 -19.31 -13.13 3.54
N ASN A 259 -19.92 -13.37 4.70
CA ASN A 259 -20.97 -14.38 4.91
C ASN A 259 -22.26 -14.12 4.12
N HIS A 260 -22.42 -12.94 3.53
CA HIS A 260 -23.57 -12.54 2.71
C HIS A 260 -23.42 -12.92 1.24
N VAL A 261 -22.34 -13.61 0.88
CA VAL A 261 -21.97 -14.00 -0.49
C VAL A 261 -21.99 -15.52 -0.61
N SER A 262 -22.38 -16.04 -1.76
CA SER A 262 -22.38 -17.47 -2.02
C SER A 262 -20.97 -18.09 -1.96
N PRO A 263 -20.83 -19.37 -1.56
CA PRO A 263 -19.54 -20.07 -1.63
C PRO A 263 -18.92 -20.05 -3.02
N LEU A 264 -19.72 -20.04 -4.07
CA LEU A 264 -19.26 -20.03 -5.46
C LEU A 264 -18.50 -18.76 -5.82
N LEU A 265 -19.00 -17.59 -5.37
CA LEU A 265 -18.28 -16.33 -5.60
C LEU A 265 -17.04 -16.24 -4.69
N LEU A 266 -17.12 -16.75 -3.46
CA LEU A 266 -15.94 -16.83 -2.57
C LEU A 266 -14.84 -17.69 -3.20
N ASP A 267 -15.19 -18.85 -3.78
CA ASP A 267 -14.24 -19.74 -4.46
C ASP A 267 -13.61 -19.09 -5.72
N LEU A 268 -14.39 -18.30 -6.47
CA LEU A 268 -13.88 -17.56 -7.61
C LEU A 268 -12.86 -16.50 -7.17
N VAL A 269 -13.14 -15.76 -6.11
CA VAL A 269 -12.20 -14.76 -5.58
C VAL A 269 -10.94 -15.43 -5.04
N ASP A 270 -11.04 -16.54 -4.31
CA ASP A 270 -9.87 -17.30 -3.83
C ASP A 270 -9.01 -17.85 -4.98
N TRP A 271 -9.63 -18.25 -6.08
CA TRP A 271 -8.92 -18.67 -7.27
C TRP A 271 -8.08 -17.52 -7.88
N LEU A 272 -8.63 -16.31 -7.93
CA LEU A 272 -7.90 -15.13 -8.38
C LEU A 272 -6.69 -14.81 -7.47
N ILE A 273 -6.86 -14.89 -6.15
CA ILE A 273 -5.83 -14.50 -5.17
C ILE A 273 -4.91 -15.63 -4.74
N SER A 274 -4.91 -16.78 -5.45
CA SER A 274 -3.99 -17.87 -5.17
C SER A 274 -2.54 -17.37 -5.14
N THR A 275 -1.76 -17.76 -4.13
CA THR A 275 -0.33 -17.39 -4.02
C THR A 275 0.50 -18.00 -5.12
N GLU A 276 0.15 -19.23 -5.55
CA GLU A 276 0.80 -19.93 -6.66
C GLU A 276 0.24 -19.47 -8.00
N VAL A 277 1.09 -18.91 -8.85
CA VAL A 277 0.71 -18.43 -10.20
C VAL A 277 0.02 -19.50 -11.05
N SER A 278 0.52 -20.74 -11.01
CA SER A 278 -0.03 -21.87 -11.78
C SER A 278 -1.44 -22.27 -11.37
N LYS A 279 -1.89 -21.87 -10.20
CA LYS A 279 -3.24 -22.12 -9.69
C LYS A 279 -4.22 -20.98 -9.99
N ARG A 280 -3.74 -19.85 -10.51
CA ARG A 280 -4.58 -18.73 -10.92
C ARG A 280 -5.12 -18.97 -12.33
N PRO A 281 -6.22 -18.27 -12.72
CA PRO A 281 -6.70 -18.30 -14.10
C PRO A 281 -5.62 -17.87 -15.09
N SER A 282 -5.62 -18.53 -16.26
CA SER A 282 -4.61 -18.28 -17.29
C SER A 282 -4.88 -16.99 -18.09
N ASN A 283 -6.15 -16.61 -18.23
CA ASN A 283 -6.59 -15.43 -18.98
C ASN A 283 -7.96 -14.94 -18.49
N ALA A 284 -8.38 -13.77 -18.97
CA ALA A 284 -9.66 -13.16 -18.59
C ALA A 284 -10.88 -13.95 -19.09
N GLU A 285 -10.78 -14.64 -20.22
CA GLU A 285 -11.87 -15.45 -20.81
C GLU A 285 -12.23 -16.62 -19.89
N GLU A 286 -11.25 -17.28 -19.31
CA GLU A 286 -11.46 -18.36 -18.34
C GLU A 286 -12.22 -17.89 -17.11
N ILE A 287 -11.91 -16.69 -16.61
CA ILE A 287 -12.61 -16.07 -15.49
C ILE A 287 -14.05 -15.72 -15.88
N SER A 288 -14.24 -15.10 -17.07
CA SER A 288 -15.55 -14.68 -17.57
C SER A 288 -16.49 -15.88 -17.75
N ARG A 289 -15.99 -17.00 -18.27
CA ARG A 289 -16.75 -18.26 -18.40
C ARG A 289 -17.22 -18.76 -17.03
N ARG A 290 -16.31 -18.84 -16.05
CA ARG A 290 -16.67 -19.30 -14.69
C ARG A 290 -17.64 -18.35 -13.99
N LEU A 291 -17.52 -17.04 -14.26
CA LEU A 291 -18.43 -16.04 -13.72
C LEU A 291 -19.85 -16.17 -14.33
N ALA A 292 -19.97 -16.50 -15.63
CA ALA A 292 -21.25 -16.76 -16.28
C ALA A 292 -21.91 -18.03 -15.72
N GLU A 293 -21.16 -19.13 -15.54
CA GLU A 293 -21.66 -20.37 -14.92
C GLU A 293 -22.18 -20.12 -13.49
N LEU A 294 -21.48 -19.27 -12.73
CA LEU A 294 -21.90 -18.89 -11.38
C LEU A 294 -23.21 -18.09 -11.41
N GLU A 295 -23.34 -17.14 -12.33
CA GLU A 295 -24.56 -16.33 -12.50
C GLU A 295 -25.77 -17.20 -12.84
N ASP A 296 -25.63 -18.14 -13.78
CA ASP A 296 -26.68 -19.09 -14.17
C ASP A 296 -27.13 -19.96 -12.97
N GLN A 297 -26.19 -20.40 -12.13
CA GLN A 297 -26.51 -21.17 -10.92
C GLN A 297 -27.24 -20.33 -9.86
N ILE A 298 -26.87 -19.05 -9.68
CA ILE A 298 -27.56 -18.14 -8.76
C ILE A 298 -28.98 -17.87 -9.24
N ILE A 299 -29.17 -17.63 -10.54
CA ILE A 299 -30.49 -17.40 -11.15
C ILE A 299 -31.35 -18.67 -11.03
N GLY A 300 -30.80 -19.83 -11.36
CA GLY A 300 -31.48 -21.12 -11.26
C GLY A 300 -31.91 -21.45 -9.83
N ASN A 301 -31.05 -21.22 -8.86
CA ASN A 301 -31.38 -21.42 -7.44
C ASN A 301 -32.45 -20.44 -6.92
N ARG A 302 -32.49 -19.20 -7.42
CA ARG A 302 -33.56 -18.23 -7.10
C ARG A 302 -34.89 -18.66 -7.69
N ALA A 303 -34.92 -19.12 -8.93
CA ALA A 303 -36.14 -19.62 -9.58
C ALA A 303 -36.71 -20.86 -8.85
N ASN A 304 -35.86 -21.80 -8.45
CA ASN A 304 -36.26 -22.98 -7.67
C ASN A 304 -36.79 -22.60 -6.27
N ASN A 305 -36.16 -21.63 -5.58
CA ASN A 305 -36.65 -21.17 -4.29
C ASN A 305 -37.98 -20.43 -4.38
N VAL A 306 -38.24 -19.67 -5.47
CA VAL A 306 -39.53 -19.02 -5.70
C VAL A 306 -40.61 -20.07 -5.93
N ASN A 307 -40.34 -21.12 -6.72
CA ASN A 307 -41.27 -22.21 -6.97
C ASN A 307 -41.62 -23.00 -5.69
N ILE A 308 -40.62 -23.28 -4.82
CA ILE A 308 -40.81 -23.94 -3.54
C ILE A 308 -41.68 -23.08 -2.60
N VAL A 309 -41.48 -21.78 -2.56
CA VAL A 309 -42.25 -20.85 -1.75
C VAL A 309 -43.69 -20.73 -2.28
N GLU A 310 -43.92 -20.75 -3.60
CA GLU A 310 -45.26 -20.77 -4.19
C GLU A 310 -45.98 -22.11 -3.94
N GLU A 311 -45.27 -23.26 -4.06
CA GLU A 311 -45.83 -24.57 -3.69
C GLU A 311 -46.21 -24.63 -2.21
N GLN A 312 -45.33 -24.20 -1.29
CA GLN A 312 -45.64 -24.15 0.13
C GLN A 312 -46.81 -23.21 0.46
N LYS A 313 -46.91 -22.07 -0.24
CA LYS A 313 -48.01 -21.12 -0.09
C LYS A 313 -49.33 -21.71 -0.59
N THR A 314 -49.28 -22.50 -1.68
CA THR A 314 -50.45 -23.21 -2.23
C THR A 314 -50.88 -24.35 -1.33
N GLU A 315 -49.95 -25.13 -0.74
CA GLU A 315 -50.23 -26.13 0.26
C GLU A 315 -50.83 -25.53 1.54
N LEU A 316 -50.28 -24.38 2.01
CA LEU A 316 -50.80 -23.70 3.20
C LEU A 316 -52.22 -23.14 2.95
N VAL A 317 -52.50 -22.60 1.77
CA VAL A 317 -53.83 -22.13 1.37
C VAL A 317 -54.83 -23.30 1.30
N ASN A 318 -54.41 -24.46 0.75
CA ASN A 318 -55.24 -25.64 0.69
C ASN A 318 -55.49 -26.28 2.09
N GLN A 319 -54.56 -26.17 3.05
CA GLN A 319 -54.78 -26.57 4.44
C GLN A 319 -55.71 -25.61 5.20
N ILE A 320 -55.72 -24.30 4.89
CA ILE A 320 -56.57 -23.30 5.53
C ILE A 320 -58.03 -23.43 5.02
N THR A 321 -58.24 -23.80 3.76
CA THR A 321 -59.60 -23.97 3.19
C THR A 321 -60.32 -25.24 3.66
N ASN A 322 -59.61 -26.22 4.20
CA ASN A 322 -60.18 -27.48 4.71
C ASN A 322 -60.53 -27.48 6.20
N ASN A 323 -60.22 -26.42 6.95
CA ASN A 323 -60.58 -26.28 8.36
C ASN A 323 -61.47 -25.06 8.59
N ASN A 324 -62.73 -25.18 8.32
CA ASN A 324 -63.78 -24.22 8.77
C ASN A 324 -64.10 -24.47 10.24
N ASP A 325 -63.32 -23.90 11.13
CA ASP A 325 -63.74 -23.50 12.49
C ASP A 325 -62.66 -22.54 13.05
N VAL A 326 -62.87 -21.24 12.84
CA VAL A 326 -62.00 -20.20 13.37
C VAL A 326 -62.67 -19.50 14.55
N ILE A 327 -62.22 -19.83 15.76
CA ILE A 327 -62.43 -18.99 16.95
C ILE A 327 -61.35 -17.90 16.93
N LEU A 328 -61.78 -16.64 16.83
CA LEU A 328 -60.92 -15.45 16.92
C LEU A 328 -60.43 -15.25 18.38
N PRO A 329 -59.16 -15.16 18.66
CA PRO A 329 -58.67 -14.73 19.97
C PRO A 329 -58.71 -13.21 20.08
N GLN A 330 -59.30 -12.71 21.17
CA GLN A 330 -59.25 -11.30 21.58
C GLN A 330 -57.83 -10.93 22.06
N GLU A 331 -57.33 -9.77 21.65
CA GLU A 331 -56.08 -9.20 22.13
C GLU A 331 -56.14 -8.80 23.60
N PRO A 332 -55.14 -9.12 24.42
CA PRO A 332 -55.00 -8.59 25.77
C PRO A 332 -54.38 -7.16 25.77
N PRO A 333 -54.67 -6.32 26.76
CA PRO A 333 -54.20 -4.95 26.80
C PRO A 333 -52.71 -4.84 27.06
N LYS A 334 -52.03 -3.95 26.31
CA LYS A 334 -50.60 -3.63 26.44
C LYS A 334 -50.29 -3.00 27.80
N LYS A 335 -49.57 -3.71 28.64
CA LYS A 335 -48.87 -3.14 29.81
C LYS A 335 -47.45 -2.77 29.41
N LEU A 336 -47.09 -1.49 29.58
CA LEU A 336 -45.73 -0.96 29.44
C LEU A 336 -44.82 -1.57 30.57
N PRO A 337 -43.65 -2.11 30.24
CA PRO A 337 -42.77 -2.59 31.29
C PRO A 337 -41.95 -1.45 31.92
N LEU A 338 -42.02 -1.39 33.24
CA LEU A 338 -41.24 -0.49 34.12
C LEU A 338 -39.73 -0.81 34.16
N PHE A 339 -39.20 -1.54 33.19
CA PHE A 339 -37.83 -2.06 33.18
C PHE A 339 -36.81 -1.18 32.44
N SER A 340 -37.28 -0.11 31.81
CA SER A 340 -36.44 0.72 30.92
C SER A 340 -35.51 1.71 31.66
N TRP A 341 -35.76 2.04 32.91
CA TRP A 341 -34.95 3.03 33.65
C TRP A 341 -33.76 2.44 34.38
N PHE A 342 -33.83 1.17 34.80
CA PHE A 342 -32.71 0.49 35.45
C PHE A 342 -31.55 0.14 34.50
N THR A 343 -31.85 -0.20 33.25
CA THR A 343 -30.81 -0.50 32.26
C THR A 343 -30.03 0.74 31.81
N ALA A 344 -30.68 1.91 31.70
CA ALA A 344 -30.01 3.17 31.39
C ALA A 344 -29.05 3.61 32.50
N LEU A 345 -29.39 3.37 33.76
CA LEU A 345 -28.57 3.74 34.90
C LEU A 345 -27.34 2.83 35.06
N ILE A 346 -27.49 1.54 34.77
CA ILE A 346 -26.37 0.58 34.79
C ILE A 346 -25.39 0.86 33.63
N VAL A 347 -25.87 1.19 32.44
CA VAL A 347 -25.02 1.53 31.28
C VAL A 347 -24.25 2.83 31.56
N SER A 348 -24.87 3.85 32.18
CA SER A 348 -24.19 5.10 32.52
C SER A 348 -23.11 4.91 33.61
N LEU A 349 -23.35 4.05 34.60
CA LEU A 349 -22.35 3.72 35.61
C LEU A 349 -21.20 2.89 35.07
N LEU A 350 -21.45 1.98 34.13
CA LEU A 350 -20.38 1.22 33.44
C LEU A 350 -19.54 2.11 32.53
N LEU A 351 -20.14 3.09 31.86
CA LEU A 351 -19.43 4.10 31.06
C LEU A 351 -18.54 5.00 31.91
N LEU A 352 -19.02 5.45 33.08
CA LEU A 352 -18.22 6.23 34.04
C LEU A 352 -17.09 5.39 34.66
N TRP A 353 -17.32 4.12 34.91
CA TRP A 353 -16.29 3.20 35.41
C TRP A 353 -15.23 2.91 34.34
N TRP A 354 -15.63 2.81 33.07
CA TRP A 354 -14.74 2.62 31.93
C TRP A 354 -13.89 3.89 31.65
N LEU A 355 -14.48 5.09 31.82
CA LEU A 355 -13.74 6.36 31.75
C LEU A 355 -12.76 6.53 32.92
N ALA A 356 -13.11 6.04 34.12
CA ALA A 356 -12.21 6.10 35.28
C ALA A 356 -11.04 5.09 35.18
N LEU A 357 -11.19 3.99 34.42
CA LEU A 357 -10.11 3.04 34.15
C LEU A 357 -9.20 3.48 32.99
N GLY A 358 -9.66 4.38 32.12
CA GLY A 358 -8.89 4.91 30.97
C GLY A 358 -7.78 5.90 31.35
N PHE A 359 -7.68 6.36 32.61
CA PHE A 359 -6.61 7.24 33.10
C PHE A 359 -5.60 6.52 33.99
N ARG A 360 -5.38 5.25 33.78
CA ARG A 360 -4.33 4.53 34.51
C ARG A 360 -3.10 4.39 33.63
N ASP A 361 -2.15 5.28 33.87
CA ASP A 361 -0.72 5.23 33.60
C ASP A 361 -0.27 4.38 32.39
N ASN A 362 -0.07 5.03 31.25
CA ASN A 362 0.93 4.60 30.28
C ASN A 362 2.30 4.62 30.97
N LYS A 363 2.64 3.57 31.67
CA LYS A 363 4.04 3.30 31.99
C LYS A 363 4.71 2.93 30.67
N PHE A 364 5.43 3.89 30.10
CA PHE A 364 6.48 3.60 29.12
C PHE A 364 7.33 2.48 29.71
N VAL A 365 7.36 1.33 29.05
CA VAL A 365 8.35 0.31 29.34
C VAL A 365 9.67 0.90 28.86
N ALA A 366 10.40 1.53 29.75
CA ALA A 366 11.77 1.91 29.53
C ALA A 366 12.54 0.62 29.21
N LEU A 367 13.31 0.63 28.13
CA LEU A 367 14.27 -0.44 27.84
C LEU A 367 15.13 -0.65 29.10
N PRO A 368 15.34 -1.91 29.54
CA PRO A 368 16.19 -2.19 30.70
C PRO A 368 17.59 -1.61 30.48
N SER A 369 18.08 -0.85 31.43
CA SER A 369 19.24 0.03 31.30
C SER A 369 20.60 -0.61 31.59
N ASP A 370 20.74 -1.96 31.61
CA ASP A 370 21.92 -2.55 32.27
C ASP A 370 22.97 -3.22 31.36
N TYR A 371 22.79 -3.32 30.04
CA TYR A 371 23.80 -3.91 29.16
C TYR A 371 23.86 -3.18 27.82
N GLY A 372 24.90 -2.38 27.61
CA GLY A 372 25.18 -1.83 26.29
C GLY A 372 25.66 -0.38 26.28
N GLN A 373 26.03 0.10 25.10
CA GLN A 373 26.44 1.48 24.88
C GLN A 373 25.27 2.44 25.15
N THR A 374 25.49 3.50 25.93
CA THR A 374 24.48 4.53 26.18
C THR A 374 24.23 5.34 24.91
N PRO A 375 22.99 5.45 24.41
CA PRO A 375 22.72 6.21 23.21
C PRO A 375 22.84 7.71 23.43
N VAL A 376 23.32 8.40 22.41
CA VAL A 376 23.15 9.85 22.28
C VAL A 376 21.80 10.11 21.63
N LYS A 377 20.82 10.58 22.38
CA LYS A 377 19.51 10.93 21.82
C LYS A 377 19.59 12.19 20.97
N LYS A 378 19.15 12.09 19.72
CA LYS A 378 18.92 13.23 18.84
C LYS A 378 17.48 13.14 18.33
N GLY A 379 16.58 13.88 18.96
CA GLY A 379 15.14 13.79 18.68
C GLY A 379 14.61 12.39 19.02
N LYS A 380 14.08 11.69 18.02
CA LYS A 380 13.48 10.35 18.13
C LYS A 380 14.39 9.23 17.62
N VAL A 381 15.66 9.52 17.41
CA VAL A 381 16.67 8.56 16.99
C VAL A 381 17.66 8.35 18.13
N ASP A 382 17.78 7.10 18.55
CA ASP A 382 18.84 6.66 19.45
C ASP A 382 20.09 6.38 18.61
N TYR A 383 21.12 7.17 18.83
CA TYR A 383 22.33 7.18 18.06
C TYR A 383 23.51 6.61 18.85
N PHE A 384 24.20 5.66 18.26
CA PHE A 384 25.37 5.01 18.83
C PHE A 384 26.59 5.39 17.98
N PRO A 385 27.45 6.31 18.47
CA PRO A 385 28.56 6.86 17.69
C PRO A 385 29.57 5.81 17.29
N TYR A 386 30.39 6.19 16.32
CA TYR A 386 31.38 5.33 15.70
C TYR A 386 32.21 4.54 16.70
N GLU A 387 32.19 3.24 16.50
CA GLU A 387 33.06 2.32 17.18
C GLU A 387 33.62 1.29 16.21
N GLU A 388 34.82 0.81 16.51
CA GLU A 388 35.53 -0.13 15.69
C GLU A 388 35.04 -1.56 15.90
N GLY A 389 34.87 -2.28 14.78
CA GLY A 389 34.83 -3.73 14.75
C GLY A 389 36.04 -4.28 14.02
N LYS A 390 36.48 -5.49 14.35
CA LYS A 390 37.65 -6.15 13.78
C LYS A 390 37.25 -7.45 13.11
N ASP A 391 37.81 -7.70 11.93
CA ASP A 391 37.72 -9.01 11.30
C ASP A 391 38.71 -10.02 11.93
N SER A 392 38.67 -11.27 11.47
CA SER A 392 39.53 -12.36 11.95
C SER A 392 41.03 -12.11 11.71
N GLN A 393 41.38 -11.16 10.83
CA GLN A 393 42.76 -10.75 10.55
C GLN A 393 43.17 -9.47 11.31
N GLY A 394 42.27 -8.96 12.19
CA GLY A 394 42.49 -7.76 12.98
C GLY A 394 42.34 -6.45 12.22
N ARG A 395 41.83 -6.48 10.96
CA ARG A 395 41.56 -5.28 10.16
C ARG A 395 40.28 -4.63 10.66
N VAL A 396 40.24 -3.30 10.66
CA VAL A 396 39.26 -2.49 11.36
C VAL A 396 38.27 -1.88 10.39
N ALA A 397 36.99 -1.85 10.78
CA ALA A 397 35.96 -0.98 10.20
C ALA A 397 35.22 -0.20 11.32
N GLU A 398 34.91 1.07 11.07
CA GLU A 398 34.17 1.95 11.97
C GLU A 398 32.69 2.00 11.58
N PHE A 399 31.81 1.76 12.54
CA PHE A 399 30.37 1.71 12.34
C PHE A 399 29.63 2.74 13.20
N ASN A 400 28.61 3.36 12.61
CA ASN A 400 27.69 4.24 13.27
C ASN A 400 26.28 3.66 13.18
N ILE A 401 25.61 3.49 14.31
CA ILE A 401 24.31 2.82 14.37
C ILE A 401 23.25 3.83 14.78
N ALA A 402 22.19 3.96 13.97
CA ALA A 402 20.99 4.69 14.31
C ALA A 402 19.84 3.71 14.49
N VAL A 403 19.23 3.73 15.66
CA VAL A 403 18.04 2.96 16.00
C VAL A 403 16.91 3.95 16.19
N LEU A 404 15.86 3.82 15.40
CA LEU A 404 14.67 4.65 15.59
C LEU A 404 14.00 4.23 16.90
N SER A 405 13.51 5.21 17.66
CA SER A 405 12.85 4.95 18.93
C SER A 405 11.69 3.98 18.78
N VAL A 406 11.29 3.32 19.86
CA VAL A 406 10.18 2.34 19.86
C VAL A 406 8.84 2.94 19.39
N GLU A 407 8.75 4.26 19.30
CA GLU A 407 7.62 4.97 18.69
C GLU A 407 7.52 4.67 17.19
N TYR A 408 8.66 4.43 16.50
CA TYR A 408 8.74 3.99 15.12
C TYR A 408 8.98 2.48 15.08
N LYS A 409 7.93 1.73 14.88
CA LYS A 409 8.00 0.26 14.83
C LYS A 409 7.28 -0.28 13.59
N TRP A 410 7.76 -1.38 13.08
CA TRP A 410 6.99 -2.12 12.09
C TRP A 410 5.67 -2.59 12.72
N GLN A 411 4.58 -2.44 11.99
CA GLN A 411 3.34 -3.08 12.39
C GLN A 411 3.54 -4.59 12.43
N LEU A 412 2.95 -5.26 13.42
CA LEU A 412 3.03 -6.71 13.54
C LEU A 412 2.56 -7.38 12.24
N GLY A 413 3.34 -8.35 11.74
CA GLY A 413 3.07 -9.04 10.48
C GLY A 413 3.28 -8.22 9.21
N SER A 414 3.66 -6.93 9.28
CA SER A 414 3.87 -6.08 8.12
C SER A 414 5.35 -5.92 7.76
N THR A 415 5.63 -5.78 6.47
CA THR A 415 6.94 -5.45 5.90
C THR A 415 7.00 -4.02 5.33
N TYR A 416 5.88 -3.30 5.34
CA TYR A 416 5.75 -1.97 4.72
C TYR A 416 5.00 -0.94 5.58
N GLN A 417 4.27 -1.38 6.62
CA GLN A 417 3.57 -0.46 7.51
C GLN A 417 4.41 -0.18 8.75
N ILE A 418 4.66 1.10 8.96
CA ILE A 418 5.34 1.61 10.16
C ILE A 418 4.29 2.33 10.98
N LYS A 419 4.26 2.05 12.28
CA LYS A 419 3.47 2.79 13.26
C LYS A 419 4.34 3.84 13.94
N TYR A 420 3.73 5.00 14.15
CA TYR A 420 4.25 6.07 14.97
C TYR A 420 3.12 6.57 15.87
N ASN A 421 3.27 6.48 17.19
CA ASN A 421 2.20 6.79 18.15
C ASN A 421 0.86 6.15 17.78
N ASP A 422 0.89 4.85 17.46
CA ASP A 422 -0.23 4.03 17.02
C ASP A 422 -0.93 4.46 15.70
N GLN A 423 -0.44 5.49 15.04
CA GLN A 423 -0.88 5.89 13.70
C GLN A 423 0.02 5.27 12.63
N THR A 424 -0.58 4.70 11.59
CA THR A 424 0.17 4.18 10.45
C THR A 424 0.75 5.34 9.64
N MET A 425 2.04 5.24 9.32
CA MET A 425 2.74 6.22 8.50
C MET A 425 3.37 5.59 7.26
N THR A 426 3.56 6.41 6.23
CA THR A 426 4.26 6.01 5.00
C THR A 426 5.77 6.14 5.16
N LEU A 427 6.53 5.44 4.31
CA LEU A 427 7.99 5.61 4.25
C LEU A 427 8.40 7.05 3.89
N ASP A 428 7.62 7.76 3.08
CA ASP A 428 7.92 9.15 2.73
C ASP A 428 7.67 10.10 3.91
N SER A 429 6.64 9.86 4.71
CA SER A 429 6.43 10.59 5.97
C SER A 429 7.57 10.31 6.96
N LEU A 430 8.03 9.06 7.05
CA LEU A 430 9.17 8.69 7.88
C LEU A 430 10.46 9.36 7.39
N LYS A 431 10.71 9.38 6.07
CA LYS A 431 11.83 10.10 5.46
C LYS A 431 11.84 11.57 5.90
N SER A 432 10.71 12.27 5.74
CA SER A 432 10.60 13.68 6.11
C SER A 432 10.89 13.91 7.59
N ASN A 433 10.40 13.05 8.47
CA ASN A 433 10.68 13.14 9.90
C ASN A 433 12.18 12.95 10.20
N LEU A 434 12.83 11.93 9.59
CA LEU A 434 14.24 11.64 9.80
C LEU A 434 15.16 12.73 9.22
N GLU A 435 14.79 13.34 8.12
CA GLU A 435 15.51 14.49 7.55
C GLU A 435 15.41 15.73 8.47
N GLN A 436 14.22 15.99 9.05
CA GLN A 436 14.04 17.05 10.04
C GLN A 436 14.86 16.81 11.32
N GLU A 437 14.99 15.56 11.75
CA GLU A 437 15.83 15.17 12.88
C GLU A 437 17.33 15.16 12.55
N GLY A 438 17.68 15.37 11.27
CA GLY A 438 19.06 15.51 10.82
C GLY A 438 19.83 14.19 10.73
N ILE A 439 19.17 13.09 10.34
CA ILE A 439 19.79 11.75 10.20
C ILE A 439 21.06 11.76 9.32
N GLN A 440 21.12 12.57 8.28
CA GLN A 440 22.29 12.71 7.42
C GLN A 440 23.50 13.25 8.18
N LYS A 441 23.29 14.25 9.07
CA LYS A 441 24.33 14.79 9.95
C LYS A 441 24.73 13.80 11.04
N ILE A 442 23.77 13.00 11.52
CA ILE A 442 24.02 11.97 12.53
C ILE A 442 24.94 10.89 11.95
N MET A 443 24.76 10.50 10.70
CA MET A 443 25.56 9.47 10.04
C MET A 443 26.96 9.94 9.58
N GLU A 444 27.25 11.25 9.63
CA GLU A 444 28.58 11.84 9.38
C GLU A 444 29.35 11.29 8.16
N ASN A 445 28.77 11.42 6.97
CA ASN A 445 29.40 11.03 5.71
C ASN A 445 29.79 9.52 5.63
N PRO A 446 28.86 8.59 5.76
CA PRO A 446 29.17 7.17 5.65
C PRO A 446 29.62 6.80 4.24
N SER A 447 30.49 5.80 4.11
CA SER A 447 30.92 5.24 2.82
C SER A 447 29.92 4.20 2.29
N GLU A 448 29.26 3.46 3.18
CA GLU A 448 28.21 2.50 2.87
C GLU A 448 27.08 2.60 3.91
N ILE A 449 25.87 2.26 3.50
CA ILE A 449 24.69 2.15 4.37
C ILE A 449 24.24 0.71 4.43
N ILE A 450 24.10 0.17 5.66
CA ILE A 450 23.56 -1.16 5.91
C ILE A 450 22.18 -1.04 6.52
N SER A 451 21.19 -1.62 5.86
CA SER A 451 19.78 -1.62 6.29
C SER A 451 19.47 -2.94 6.99
N VAL A 452 19.09 -2.87 8.26
CA VAL A 452 18.91 -4.06 9.10
C VAL A 452 17.43 -4.42 9.19
N GLY A 453 17.10 -5.65 8.85
CA GLY A 453 15.76 -6.21 9.00
C GLY A 453 15.70 -7.20 10.16
N THR A 454 14.69 -7.02 11.00
CA THR A 454 14.39 -7.87 12.15
C THR A 454 12.92 -8.27 12.15
N ALA A 455 12.60 -9.41 12.75
CA ALA A 455 11.24 -9.84 12.96
C ALA A 455 11.04 -10.30 14.42
N SER A 456 9.82 -10.14 14.92
CA SER A 456 9.46 -10.51 16.28
C SER A 456 9.35 -12.02 16.45
N CYS A 457 9.24 -12.49 17.70
CA CYS A 457 9.19 -13.92 18.03
C CYS A 457 7.87 -14.62 17.65
N GLU A 458 6.88 -13.86 17.21
CA GLU A 458 5.61 -14.44 16.76
C GLU A 458 5.75 -15.03 15.36
N GLY A 459 5.20 -16.22 15.14
CA GLY A 459 5.12 -16.84 13.82
C GLY A 459 6.16 -17.92 13.52
N ASN A 460 6.11 -18.42 12.28
CA ASN A 460 7.03 -19.44 11.80
C ASN A 460 8.40 -18.83 11.45
N ILE A 461 9.48 -19.49 11.85
CA ILE A 461 10.84 -19.00 11.68
C ILE A 461 11.19 -18.63 10.22
N THR A 462 10.76 -19.44 9.26
CA THR A 462 11.04 -19.20 7.83
C THR A 462 10.30 -17.98 7.31
N ALA A 463 9.03 -17.82 7.68
CA ALA A 463 8.22 -16.66 7.31
C ALA A 463 8.76 -15.38 7.95
N GLU A 464 9.18 -15.44 9.22
CA GLU A 464 9.77 -14.29 9.92
C GLU A 464 11.15 -13.91 9.37
N GLN A 465 11.96 -14.88 8.94
CA GLN A 465 13.22 -14.60 8.24
C GLN A 465 12.98 -13.90 6.90
N SER A 466 11.99 -14.33 6.12
CA SER A 466 11.59 -13.65 4.87
C SER A 466 11.09 -12.24 5.17
N ARG A 467 10.26 -12.06 6.19
CA ARG A 467 9.76 -10.75 6.62
C ARG A 467 10.87 -9.82 7.07
N ALA A 468 11.85 -10.31 7.82
CA ALA A 468 13.02 -9.53 8.21
C ALA A 468 13.83 -9.08 6.98
N LEU A 469 14.02 -9.96 5.99
CA LEU A 469 14.68 -9.59 4.74
C LEU A 469 13.90 -8.49 3.99
N GLU A 470 12.59 -8.61 3.84
CA GLU A 470 11.76 -7.61 3.19
C GLU A 470 11.80 -6.26 3.93
N ARG A 471 11.79 -6.26 5.26
CA ARG A 471 11.97 -5.05 6.06
C ARG A 471 13.31 -4.39 5.80
N SER A 472 14.40 -5.16 5.71
CA SER A 472 15.72 -4.61 5.37
C SER A 472 15.72 -3.94 3.98
N GLN A 473 15.00 -4.51 3.01
CA GLN A 473 14.82 -3.92 1.68
C GLN A 473 14.04 -2.60 1.73
N GLN A 474 12.97 -2.52 2.54
CA GLN A 474 12.22 -1.28 2.72
C GLN A 474 13.06 -0.18 3.40
N ILE A 475 13.85 -0.56 4.41
CA ILE A 475 14.79 0.38 5.07
C ILE A 475 15.86 0.84 4.06
N GLN A 476 16.31 -0.02 3.15
CA GLN A 476 17.25 0.36 2.11
C GLN A 476 16.66 1.38 1.13
N LEU A 477 15.41 1.18 0.71
CA LEU A 477 14.72 2.17 -0.12
C LEU A 477 14.62 3.53 0.57
N LEU A 478 14.32 3.52 1.88
CA LEU A 478 14.34 4.71 2.72
C LEU A 478 15.74 5.34 2.78
N GLY A 479 16.76 4.54 3.07
CA GLY A 479 18.16 4.98 3.11
C GLY A 479 18.63 5.60 1.81
N LYS A 480 18.30 5.00 0.66
CA LYS A 480 18.60 5.57 -0.66
C LYS A 480 17.96 6.93 -0.87
N LYS A 481 16.70 7.10 -0.47
CA LYS A 481 16.00 8.39 -0.56
C LYS A 481 16.62 9.44 0.36
N ILE A 482 17.03 9.07 1.58
CA ILE A 482 17.65 9.97 2.55
C ILE A 482 19.06 10.39 2.12
N PHE A 483 19.87 9.43 1.67
CA PHE A 483 21.30 9.65 1.35
C PHE A 483 21.58 9.87 -0.13
N SER A 484 20.54 10.09 -0.97
CA SER A 484 20.68 10.32 -2.43
C SER A 484 21.67 11.42 -2.79
N ASN A 485 21.73 12.47 -1.97
CA ASN A 485 22.60 13.63 -2.18
C ASN A 485 23.86 13.61 -1.28
N THR A 486 24.25 12.45 -0.76
CA THR A 486 25.42 12.30 0.11
C THR A 486 26.58 11.69 -0.71
N PRO A 487 27.56 12.48 -1.19
CA PRO A 487 28.60 11.99 -2.13
C PRO A 487 29.52 10.92 -1.54
N SER A 488 29.58 10.81 -0.21
CA SER A 488 30.39 9.80 0.48
C SER A 488 29.83 8.40 0.34
N VAL A 489 28.51 8.22 0.15
CA VAL A 489 27.85 6.91 0.08
C VAL A 489 28.12 6.27 -1.28
N LYS A 490 28.92 5.21 -1.29
CA LYS A 490 29.30 4.45 -2.49
C LYS A 490 28.58 3.13 -2.62
N GLY A 491 27.92 2.65 -1.57
CA GLY A 491 27.27 1.35 -1.55
C GLY A 491 26.16 1.22 -0.52
N TYR A 492 25.30 0.23 -0.76
CA TYR A 492 24.21 -0.15 0.14
C TYR A 492 24.27 -1.65 0.37
N ARG A 493 23.94 -2.09 1.60
CA ARG A 493 23.87 -3.49 1.98
C ARG A 493 22.59 -3.78 2.74
N LEU A 494 22.14 -5.01 2.69
CA LEU A 494 21.08 -5.57 3.51
C LEU A 494 21.67 -6.47 4.58
N LEU A 495 21.16 -6.39 5.79
CA LEU A 495 21.44 -7.34 6.86
C LEU A 495 20.12 -7.93 7.34
N ASN A 496 19.93 -9.23 7.11
CA ASN A 496 18.78 -9.96 7.62
C ASN A 496 19.18 -10.67 8.91
N LEU A 497 18.60 -10.26 10.04
CA LEU A 497 18.81 -10.92 11.33
C LEU A 497 17.78 -12.02 11.63
N GLY A 498 16.71 -12.08 10.84
CA GLY A 498 15.65 -13.06 10.99
C GLY A 498 14.77 -12.81 12.20
N GLN A 499 14.24 -13.90 12.75
CA GLN A 499 13.30 -13.90 13.86
C GLN A 499 14.03 -13.80 15.21
N PHE A 500 13.45 -13.01 16.14
CA PHE A 500 13.86 -12.99 17.54
C PHE A 500 13.47 -14.32 18.23
N GLN A 501 14.39 -14.93 19.00
CA GLN A 501 14.26 -16.32 19.47
C GLN A 501 14.49 -16.53 20.98
N ARG A 502 14.39 -15.48 21.80
CA ARG A 502 14.53 -15.67 23.26
C ARG A 502 13.39 -16.50 23.83
N LYS A 503 13.72 -17.39 24.79
CA LYS A 503 12.77 -18.31 25.43
C LYS A 503 11.67 -17.62 26.24
N ASP A 504 11.92 -16.41 26.70
CA ASP A 504 11.03 -15.57 27.48
C ASP A 504 10.12 -14.67 26.62
N CYS A 505 10.21 -14.79 25.31
CA CYS A 505 9.39 -14.00 24.41
C CYS A 505 7.92 -14.39 24.50
N GLN A 506 7.11 -13.49 25.03
CA GLN A 506 5.65 -13.60 25.00
C GLN A 506 5.11 -12.86 23.80
N ALA A 507 4.29 -13.53 23.00
CA ALA A 507 3.61 -12.97 21.83
C ALA A 507 2.57 -11.90 22.28
N ASN A 508 3.03 -10.65 22.46
CA ASN A 508 2.19 -9.52 22.77
C ASN A 508 2.69 -8.30 21.97
N GLN A 509 1.79 -7.66 21.22
CA GLN A 509 2.11 -6.55 20.31
C GLN A 509 2.92 -5.42 20.96
N ASP A 510 2.67 -5.10 22.21
CA ASP A 510 3.36 -4.01 22.90
C ASP A 510 4.70 -4.44 23.51
N SER A 511 4.80 -5.65 24.04
CA SER A 511 6.02 -6.19 24.61
C SER A 511 7.08 -6.55 23.56
N THR A 512 6.69 -6.85 22.31
CA THR A 512 7.60 -7.19 21.21
C THR A 512 7.94 -6.01 20.28
N ALA A 513 7.50 -4.80 20.62
CA ALA A 513 7.73 -3.61 19.80
C ALA A 513 9.21 -3.33 19.53
N TYR A 514 10.09 -3.52 20.51
CA TYR A 514 11.53 -3.33 20.40
C TYR A 514 12.19 -4.31 19.43
N GLN A 515 11.62 -5.51 19.22
CA GLN A 515 12.10 -6.52 18.27
C GLN A 515 11.82 -6.13 16.81
N ARG A 516 11.01 -5.09 16.60
CA ARG A 516 10.57 -4.59 15.29
C ARG A 516 11.11 -3.20 15.02
N SER A 517 12.24 -2.85 15.62
CA SER A 517 12.89 -1.55 15.46
C SER A 517 13.40 -1.35 14.03
N ILE A 518 13.48 -0.09 13.61
CA ILE A 518 14.12 0.32 12.35
C ILE A 518 15.56 0.68 12.68
N ILE A 519 16.51 -0.03 12.06
CA ILE A 519 17.94 0.10 12.35
C ILE A 519 18.67 0.41 11.04
N ILE A 520 19.45 1.48 11.06
CA ILE A 520 20.31 1.91 9.95
C ILE A 520 21.75 2.00 10.46
N ILE A 521 22.68 1.36 9.77
CA ILE A 521 24.10 1.37 10.12
C ILE A 521 24.89 2.06 9.00
N GLY A 522 25.67 3.07 9.35
CA GLY A 522 26.63 3.73 8.47
C GLY A 522 28.02 3.16 8.69
N VAL A 523 28.71 2.81 7.59
CA VAL A 523 30.14 2.46 7.60
C VAL A 523 30.94 3.73 7.34
N LYS A 524 31.74 4.20 8.29
CA LYS A 524 32.50 5.46 8.15
C LYS A 524 33.86 5.22 7.49
N LYS A 525 34.60 4.28 8.02
CA LYS A 525 35.91 3.87 7.51
C LYS A 525 36.03 2.36 7.49
N GLN A 526 36.79 1.87 6.55
CA GLN A 526 37.15 0.47 6.48
C GLN A 526 38.59 0.33 6.00
N ALA A 527 39.34 -0.55 6.66
CA ALA A 527 40.68 -0.91 6.23
C ALA A 527 40.64 -1.63 4.87
N GLU A 528 41.68 -1.51 4.08
CA GLU A 528 41.76 -2.20 2.80
C GLU A 528 41.66 -3.72 3.01
N GLY A 529 40.77 -4.35 2.25
CA GLY A 529 40.54 -5.80 2.30
C GLY A 529 39.83 -6.31 3.57
N VAL A 530 39.25 -5.44 4.43
CA VAL A 530 38.49 -5.87 5.61
C VAL A 530 37.29 -6.75 5.24
N ILE A 531 37.07 -7.82 6.00
CA ILE A 531 35.87 -8.66 5.89
C ILE A 531 34.77 -7.97 6.70
N LEU A 532 33.93 -7.17 5.99
CA LEU A 532 32.99 -6.26 6.61
C LEU A 532 31.98 -6.99 7.52
N ASP A 533 31.54 -8.20 7.15
CA ASP A 533 30.58 -9.00 7.94
C ASP A 533 31.17 -9.39 9.30
N GLU A 534 32.44 -9.81 9.33
CA GLU A 534 33.12 -10.16 10.57
C GLU A 534 33.37 -8.94 11.46
N ALA A 535 33.82 -7.82 10.88
CA ALA A 535 34.02 -6.58 11.60
C ALA A 535 32.72 -6.02 12.18
N LEU A 536 31.62 -6.04 11.40
CA LEU A 536 30.32 -5.62 11.87
C LEU A 536 29.81 -6.52 12.99
N ARG A 537 29.95 -7.82 12.85
CA ARG A 537 29.55 -8.79 13.88
C ARG A 537 30.35 -8.57 15.17
N ASP A 538 31.68 -8.40 15.08
CA ASP A 538 32.55 -8.10 16.21
C ASP A 538 32.14 -6.82 16.94
N ARG A 539 31.76 -5.76 16.19
CA ARG A 539 31.23 -4.51 16.75
C ARG A 539 29.93 -4.73 17.51
N LEU A 540 29.00 -5.50 16.94
CA LEU A 540 27.70 -5.75 17.56
C LEU A 540 27.77 -6.69 18.77
N ASP A 541 28.71 -7.63 18.79
CA ASP A 541 28.93 -8.55 19.92
C ASP A 541 29.63 -7.85 21.10
N LYS A 542 30.68 -7.07 20.83
CA LYS A 542 31.47 -6.41 21.89
C LYS A 542 30.78 -5.24 22.55
N LYS A 543 29.99 -4.51 21.77
CA LYS A 543 29.25 -3.34 22.24
C LYS A 543 27.84 -3.32 21.67
N PRO A 544 26.98 -4.19 22.18
CA PRO A 544 25.58 -4.18 21.79
C PRO A 544 24.95 -2.81 22.12
N PHE A 545 23.97 -2.40 21.33
CA PHE A 545 23.21 -1.19 21.60
C PHE A 545 21.91 -1.58 22.33
N ALA A 546 21.63 -0.93 23.43
CA ALA A 546 20.51 -1.27 24.32
C ALA A 546 20.51 -2.77 24.68
N ASP A 547 19.37 -3.45 24.62
CA ASP A 547 19.25 -4.90 24.86
C ASP A 547 19.47 -5.77 23.62
N PHE A 548 19.99 -5.21 22.55
CA PHE A 548 20.22 -5.92 21.31
C PHE A 548 21.37 -6.92 21.46
N LYS A 549 21.10 -8.20 21.22
CA LYS A 549 22.11 -9.28 21.15
C LYS A 549 21.91 -10.06 19.88
N LEU A 550 22.99 -10.29 19.13
CA LEU A 550 22.95 -11.06 17.89
C LEU A 550 22.42 -12.47 18.10
N ASP A 551 22.81 -13.12 19.20
CA ASP A 551 22.40 -14.49 19.52
C ASP A 551 20.90 -14.64 19.82
N ASP A 552 20.21 -13.53 20.04
CA ASP A 552 18.74 -13.52 20.20
C ASP A 552 18.02 -13.64 18.85
N TYR A 553 18.72 -13.62 17.71
CA TYR A 553 18.13 -13.67 16.37
C TYR A 553 18.51 -14.93 15.60
N SER A 554 17.59 -15.49 14.83
CA SER A 554 17.75 -16.76 14.11
C SER A 554 18.87 -16.78 13.07
N LEU A 555 19.30 -15.61 12.58
CA LEU A 555 20.40 -15.43 11.63
C LEU A 555 21.58 -14.63 12.24
N GLY A 556 21.62 -14.45 13.56
CA GLY A 556 22.70 -13.73 14.25
C GLY A 556 23.98 -14.56 14.48
N ALA A 557 23.90 -15.90 14.41
CA ALA A 557 25.04 -16.78 14.60
C ALA A 557 26.14 -16.54 13.54
N ALA A 558 27.40 -16.77 13.89
CA ALA A 558 28.57 -16.44 13.06
C ALA A 558 28.55 -17.07 11.66
N ASP A 559 28.05 -18.28 11.54
CA ASP A 559 27.92 -19.03 10.28
C ASP A 559 26.77 -18.52 9.37
N LYS A 560 25.81 -17.78 9.95
CA LYS A 560 24.61 -17.27 9.27
C LYS A 560 24.62 -15.75 9.06
N PHE A 561 25.40 -15.03 9.87
CA PHE A 561 25.48 -13.58 9.82
C PHE A 561 26.19 -13.13 8.54
N LYS A 562 25.44 -12.49 7.63
CA LYS A 562 25.98 -12.05 6.35
C LYS A 562 25.25 -10.82 5.85
N THR A 563 26.00 -9.81 5.43
CA THR A 563 25.44 -8.69 4.68
C THR A 563 25.40 -9.01 3.18
N ILE A 564 24.36 -8.56 2.52
CA ILE A 564 24.16 -8.74 1.08
C ILE A 564 24.41 -7.41 0.40
N PRO A 565 25.46 -7.24 -0.42
CA PRO A 565 25.62 -6.05 -1.25
C PRO A 565 24.40 -5.88 -2.15
N SER A 566 23.89 -4.68 -2.25
CA SER A 566 22.69 -4.42 -3.03
C SER A 566 22.94 -3.30 -4.03
N ASN A 567 22.80 -3.65 -5.30
CA ASN A 567 22.85 -2.74 -6.44
C ASN A 567 21.48 -2.20 -6.83
N LEU A 568 20.48 -2.35 -5.93
CA LEU A 568 19.11 -1.87 -6.17
C LEU A 568 19.02 -0.35 -6.28
#